data_7e244122b2077816c8bcd258163f4ee4
#
_entry.id   7e244122b2077816c8bcd258163f4ee4
#
_cell.length_a   1.000
_cell.length_b   1.000
_cell.length_c   1.000
_cell.angle_alpha   90.00
_cell.angle_beta   90.00
_cell.angle_gamma   90.00
#
_symmetry.space_group_name_H-M   'P 1'
#
loop_
_entity.id
_entity.type
_entity.pdbx_description
1 polymer ?
#
loop_
_entity_poly.entity_id
_entity_poly.type
_entity_poly.pdbx_seq_one_letter_code
_entity_poly.pdbx_strand_id
1 'polypeptide(L)'
;MKNRKSVSHVIWQTVKKKSLLSAGIVFAVAASVVTALLPPLILGKVIDMITAGQEPALILILSYFGLIALTGFSESFREGLLTVFGQKITHALRSSLMDKYTHLTADSLTGQEPGAVVSRFVGDVDVVEKLFTSGIISMFADAFRIISILVVIWVKNRGLAIVLAVILPFLFWFTRRVQKSMLAAKVENRRAVGRASGCVPETLHNIRTIHCLQKETYMDQQYAHYIDDSYSAMEKTNFYDAVYSPVIL
;
A
#
# COMPACT_ATOMS: atom_id res chain seq x y z
N MET A 1 -7.06 23.60 -28.54
CA MET A 1 -7.25 22.67 -27.38
C MET A 1 -6.29 21.50 -27.54
N LYS A 2 -5.05 21.67 -27.08
CA LYS A 2 -4.01 20.62 -27.21
C LYS A 2 -4.21 19.57 -26.11
N ASN A 3 -4.35 18.32 -26.52
CA ASN A 3 -4.53 17.09 -25.76
C ASN A 3 -4.18 17.18 -24.27
N ARG A 4 -5.20 17.11 -23.39
CA ARG A 4 -5.02 16.86 -21.95
C ARG A 4 -4.39 15.46 -21.82
N LYS A 5 -3.07 15.38 -21.77
CA LYS A 5 -2.39 14.13 -21.45
C LYS A 5 -2.83 13.72 -20.06
N SER A 6 -3.71 12.75 -19.96
CA SER A 6 -4.11 12.14 -18.68
C SER A 6 -2.88 11.50 -18.03
N VAL A 7 -2.85 11.43 -16.71
CA VAL A 7 -1.79 10.74 -15.92
C VAL A 7 -1.57 9.34 -16.47
N SER A 8 -2.65 8.61 -16.73
CA SER A 8 -2.59 7.27 -17.33
C SER A 8 -1.88 7.24 -18.70
N HIS A 9 -2.05 8.27 -19.51
CA HIS A 9 -1.37 8.37 -20.82
C HIS A 9 0.15 8.58 -20.66
N VAL A 10 0.59 9.40 -19.70
CA VAL A 10 2.02 9.61 -19.40
C VAL A 10 2.66 8.32 -18.92
N ILE A 11 1.99 7.59 -18.01
CA ILE A 11 2.47 6.30 -17.53
C ILE A 11 2.54 5.28 -18.65
N TRP A 12 1.49 5.16 -19.48
CA TRP A 12 1.46 4.25 -20.61
C TRP A 12 2.55 4.54 -21.65
N GLN A 13 2.83 5.81 -21.92
CA GLN A 13 3.96 6.21 -22.77
C GLN A 13 5.30 5.81 -22.15
N THR A 14 5.46 5.95 -20.82
CA THR A 14 6.68 5.55 -20.12
C THR A 14 6.89 4.03 -20.19
N VAL A 15 5.82 3.24 -20.01
CA VAL A 15 5.84 1.77 -20.17
C VAL A 15 6.29 1.39 -21.57
N LYS A 16 5.70 1.99 -22.62
CA LYS A 16 6.07 1.71 -24.03
C LYS A 16 7.49 2.15 -24.38
N LYS A 17 7.89 3.35 -23.92
CA LYS A 17 9.24 3.90 -24.22
C LYS A 17 10.35 3.09 -23.54
N LYS A 18 10.06 2.42 -22.41
CA LYS A 18 11.00 1.58 -21.66
C LYS A 18 10.57 0.11 -21.68
N SER A 19 10.25 -0.38 -22.87
CA SER A 19 9.74 -1.76 -23.08
C SER A 19 10.66 -2.84 -22.52
N LEU A 20 11.98 -2.67 -22.58
CA LEU A 20 12.94 -3.60 -22.01
C LEU A 20 12.83 -3.68 -20.47
N LEU A 21 12.68 -2.53 -19.80
CA LEU A 21 12.49 -2.47 -18.35
C LEU A 21 11.14 -3.11 -17.96
N SER A 22 10.08 -2.80 -18.71
CA SER A 22 8.73 -3.36 -18.47
C SER A 22 8.71 -4.88 -18.69
N ALA A 23 9.38 -5.38 -19.72
CA ALA A 23 9.56 -6.81 -19.94
C ALA A 23 10.40 -7.46 -18.83
N GLY A 24 11.46 -6.77 -18.36
CA GLY A 24 12.28 -7.19 -17.23
C GLY A 24 11.46 -7.33 -15.94
N ILE A 25 10.55 -6.41 -15.67
CA ILE A 25 9.64 -6.48 -14.51
C ILE A 25 8.71 -7.69 -14.61
N VAL A 26 8.08 -7.90 -15.77
CA VAL A 26 7.20 -9.06 -15.98
C VAL A 26 7.98 -10.37 -15.78
N PHE A 27 9.19 -10.46 -16.33
CA PHE A 27 10.06 -11.61 -16.14
C PHE A 27 10.45 -11.79 -14.67
N ALA A 28 10.84 -10.71 -13.97
CA ALA A 28 11.22 -10.77 -12.56
C ALA A 28 10.04 -11.18 -11.66
N VAL A 29 8.83 -10.70 -11.95
CA VAL A 29 7.60 -11.12 -11.27
C VAL A 29 7.35 -12.60 -11.50
N ALA A 30 7.42 -13.08 -12.73
CA ALA A 30 7.25 -14.50 -13.04
C ALA A 30 8.31 -15.37 -12.36
N ALA A 31 9.58 -14.96 -12.42
CA ALA A 31 10.69 -15.65 -11.74
C ALA A 31 10.48 -15.69 -10.21
N SER A 32 10.09 -14.57 -9.59
CA SER A 32 9.86 -14.53 -8.14
C SER A 32 8.70 -15.43 -7.70
N VAL A 33 7.64 -15.53 -8.51
CA VAL A 33 6.51 -16.45 -8.23
C VAL A 33 6.97 -17.91 -8.33
N VAL A 34 7.69 -18.27 -9.38
CA VAL A 34 8.18 -19.65 -9.58
C VAL A 34 9.17 -20.04 -8.48
N THR A 35 10.15 -19.19 -8.18
CA THR A 35 11.16 -19.48 -7.14
C THR A 35 10.53 -19.60 -5.75
N ALA A 36 9.49 -18.82 -5.44
CA ALA A 36 8.78 -18.89 -4.17
C ALA A 36 7.99 -20.20 -3.95
N LEU A 37 7.63 -20.91 -5.03
CA LEU A 37 6.93 -22.22 -4.95
C LEU A 37 7.87 -23.41 -4.67
N LEU A 38 9.15 -23.27 -4.99
CA LEU A 38 10.11 -24.40 -4.91
C LEU A 38 10.46 -24.80 -3.47
N PRO A 39 10.77 -23.88 -2.53
CA PRO A 39 11.13 -24.25 -1.16
C PRO A 39 10.04 -25.08 -0.44
N PRO A 40 8.74 -24.72 -0.46
CA PRO A 40 7.70 -25.53 0.17
C PRO A 40 7.59 -26.93 -0.43
N LEU A 41 7.83 -27.09 -1.73
CA LEU A 41 7.78 -28.40 -2.40
C LEU A 41 8.92 -29.32 -1.96
N ILE A 42 10.13 -28.77 -1.78
CA ILE A 42 11.26 -29.53 -1.25
C ILE A 42 11.07 -29.84 0.22
N LEU A 43 10.60 -28.87 1.01
CA LEU A 43 10.28 -29.11 2.42
C LEU A 43 9.27 -30.24 2.59
N GLY A 44 8.22 -30.27 1.75
CA GLY A 44 7.26 -31.38 1.74
C GLY A 44 7.91 -32.73 1.51
N LYS A 45 8.83 -32.82 0.55
CA LYS A 45 9.60 -34.08 0.30
C LYS A 45 10.47 -34.48 1.49
N VAL A 46 11.13 -33.52 2.14
CA VAL A 46 11.94 -33.78 3.34
C VAL A 46 11.07 -34.34 4.46
N ILE A 47 9.90 -33.75 4.69
CA ILE A 47 8.94 -34.21 5.70
C ILE A 47 8.44 -35.61 5.38
N ASP A 48 8.08 -35.88 4.12
CA ASP A 48 7.63 -37.21 3.68
C ASP A 48 8.71 -38.29 3.91
N MET A 49 9.99 -38.00 3.65
CA MET A 49 11.11 -38.92 3.91
C MET A 49 11.29 -39.19 5.41
N ILE A 50 11.26 -38.16 6.25
CA ILE A 50 11.39 -38.29 7.70
C ILE A 50 10.23 -39.12 8.26
N THR A 51 9.00 -38.88 7.79
CA THR A 51 7.81 -39.59 8.22
C THR A 51 7.86 -41.06 7.79
N ALA A 52 8.51 -41.37 6.66
CA ALA A 52 8.76 -42.73 6.20
C ALA A 52 9.95 -43.43 6.91
N GLY A 53 10.57 -42.79 7.90
CA GLY A 53 11.72 -43.30 8.63
C GLY A 53 13.02 -43.30 7.83
N GLN A 54 13.08 -42.54 6.74
CA GLN A 54 14.28 -42.39 5.90
C GLN A 54 15.04 -41.13 6.29
N GLU A 55 16.36 -41.22 6.34
CA GLU A 55 17.20 -40.04 6.57
C GLU A 55 17.25 -39.17 5.31
N PRO A 56 16.92 -37.87 5.40
CA PRO A 56 17.00 -36.98 4.25
C PRO A 56 18.44 -36.76 3.84
N ALA A 57 18.74 -36.94 2.56
CA ALA A 57 20.08 -36.70 2.02
C ALA A 57 20.52 -35.24 2.28
N LEU A 58 21.77 -35.06 2.72
CA LEU A 58 22.34 -33.72 3.03
C LEU A 58 22.19 -32.76 1.84
N ILE A 59 22.28 -33.25 0.61
CA ILE A 59 22.11 -32.45 -0.62
C ILE A 59 20.68 -31.87 -0.72
N LEU A 60 19.66 -32.57 -0.23
CA LEU A 60 18.28 -32.10 -0.24
C LEU A 60 18.08 -30.94 0.74
N ILE A 61 18.74 -31.04 1.90
CA ILE A 61 18.73 -29.97 2.91
C ILE A 61 19.47 -28.74 2.38
N LEU A 62 20.66 -28.92 1.80
CA LEU A 62 21.42 -27.82 1.19
C LEU A 62 20.67 -27.17 0.02
N SER A 63 19.96 -27.98 -0.80
CA SER A 63 19.13 -27.44 -1.90
C SER A 63 17.98 -26.58 -1.39
N TYR A 64 17.38 -26.93 -0.25
CA TYR A 64 16.34 -26.11 0.38
C TYR A 64 16.86 -24.73 0.77
N PHE A 65 18.00 -24.66 1.46
CA PHE A 65 18.63 -23.39 1.81
C PHE A 65 19.05 -22.58 0.58
N GLY A 66 19.62 -23.26 -0.45
CA GLY A 66 19.96 -22.62 -1.71
C GLY A 66 18.76 -22.02 -2.42
N LEU A 67 17.60 -22.70 -2.40
CA LEU A 67 16.36 -22.17 -2.97
C LEU A 67 15.75 -21.02 -2.17
N ILE A 68 15.86 -21.03 -0.84
CA ILE A 68 15.46 -19.86 -0.04
C ILE A 68 16.31 -18.65 -0.41
N ALA A 69 17.63 -18.81 -0.51
CA ALA A 69 18.53 -17.75 -0.93
C ALA A 69 18.19 -17.24 -2.34
N LEU A 70 17.92 -18.16 -3.28
CA LEU A 70 17.51 -17.82 -4.64
C LEU A 70 16.17 -17.06 -4.67
N THR A 71 15.22 -17.46 -3.83
CA THR A 71 13.91 -16.77 -3.70
C THR A 71 14.13 -15.34 -3.20
N GLY A 72 14.92 -15.16 -2.13
CA GLY A 72 15.24 -13.84 -1.60
C GLY A 72 15.95 -12.95 -2.62
N PHE A 73 16.89 -13.52 -3.39
CA PHE A 73 17.55 -12.81 -4.48
C PHE A 73 16.57 -12.39 -5.58
N SER A 74 15.69 -13.29 -6.00
CA SER A 74 14.66 -13.01 -7.02
C SER A 74 13.68 -11.93 -6.57
N GLU A 75 13.27 -11.94 -5.29
CA GLU A 75 12.39 -10.91 -4.71
C GLU A 75 13.12 -9.56 -4.63
N SER A 76 14.37 -9.52 -4.18
CA SER A 76 15.19 -8.30 -4.14
C SER A 76 15.44 -7.73 -5.53
N PHE A 77 15.69 -8.58 -6.52
CA PHE A 77 15.87 -8.17 -7.90
C PHE A 77 14.57 -7.56 -8.49
N ARG A 78 13.42 -8.19 -8.23
CA ARG A 78 12.10 -7.66 -8.59
C ARG A 78 11.87 -6.29 -7.98
N GLU A 79 12.11 -6.14 -6.67
CA GLU A 79 11.92 -4.88 -5.95
C GLU A 79 12.84 -3.77 -6.48
N GLY A 80 14.10 -4.10 -6.78
CA GLY A 80 15.03 -3.18 -7.42
C GLY A 80 14.55 -2.68 -8.79
N LEU A 81 14.03 -3.58 -9.63
CA LEU A 81 13.45 -3.19 -10.93
C LEU A 81 12.21 -2.32 -10.78
N LEU A 82 11.32 -2.62 -9.81
CA LEU A 82 10.14 -1.83 -9.50
C LEU A 82 10.51 -0.43 -9.02
N THR A 83 11.53 -0.32 -8.16
CA THR A 83 12.05 0.97 -7.68
C THR A 83 12.59 1.81 -8.83
N VAL A 84 13.42 1.23 -9.72
CA VAL A 84 13.93 1.93 -10.90
C VAL A 84 12.79 2.36 -11.82
N PHE A 85 11.78 1.54 -11.99
CA PHE A 85 10.61 1.87 -12.79
C PHE A 85 9.80 3.00 -12.17
N GLY A 86 9.58 2.97 -10.84
CA GLY A 86 8.94 4.04 -10.08
C GLY A 86 9.64 5.38 -10.28
N GLN A 87 10.96 5.41 -10.18
CA GLN A 87 11.75 6.62 -10.44
C GLN A 87 11.58 7.16 -11.87
N LYS A 88 11.42 6.28 -12.87
CA LYS A 88 11.13 6.70 -14.26
C LYS A 88 9.73 7.28 -14.41
N ILE A 89 8.73 6.71 -13.72
CA ILE A 89 7.37 7.27 -13.67
C ILE A 89 7.38 8.65 -13.00
N THR A 90 8.01 8.78 -11.83
CA THR A 90 8.17 10.04 -11.09
C THR A 90 8.80 11.13 -11.97
N HIS A 91 9.92 10.80 -12.62
CA HIS A 91 10.58 11.73 -13.55
C HIS A 91 9.65 12.16 -14.70
N ALA A 92 8.95 11.21 -15.33
CA ALA A 92 8.06 11.52 -16.44
C ALA A 92 6.86 12.38 -16.01
N LEU A 93 6.30 12.11 -14.82
CA LEU A 93 5.19 12.88 -14.27
C LEU A 93 5.62 14.30 -13.89
N ARG A 94 6.75 14.45 -13.18
CA ARG A 94 7.29 15.78 -12.81
C ARG A 94 7.62 16.62 -14.05
N SER A 95 8.24 16.02 -15.06
CA SER A 95 8.52 16.67 -16.33
C SER A 95 7.24 17.10 -17.06
N SER A 96 6.23 16.24 -17.10
CA SER A 96 4.93 16.56 -17.71
C SER A 96 4.16 17.64 -16.94
N LEU A 97 4.28 17.66 -15.61
CA LEU A 97 3.71 18.72 -14.78
C LEU A 97 4.40 20.05 -15.05
N MET A 98 5.73 20.09 -15.09
CA MET A 98 6.48 21.30 -15.38
C MET A 98 6.14 21.86 -16.76
N ASP A 99 6.11 21.02 -17.78
CA ASP A 99 5.68 21.39 -19.13
C ASP A 99 4.27 22.01 -19.13
N LYS A 100 3.34 21.47 -18.34
CA LYS A 100 2.01 22.07 -18.20
C LYS A 100 2.05 23.41 -17.51
N TYR A 101 2.77 23.54 -16.40
CA TYR A 101 2.84 24.78 -15.62
C TYR A 101 3.48 25.93 -16.42
N THR A 102 4.52 25.66 -17.21
CA THR A 102 5.17 26.66 -18.06
C THR A 102 4.30 27.17 -19.20
N HIS A 103 3.25 26.40 -19.59
CA HIS A 103 2.30 26.76 -20.64
C HIS A 103 0.96 27.27 -20.10
N LEU A 104 0.80 27.41 -18.76
CA LEU A 104 -0.40 28.03 -18.18
C LEU A 104 -0.37 29.55 -18.33
N THR A 105 -1.56 30.13 -18.48
CA THR A 105 -1.71 31.59 -18.49
C THR A 105 -1.46 32.16 -17.08
N ALA A 106 -0.96 33.41 -17.01
CA ALA A 106 -0.69 34.10 -15.74
C ALA A 106 -1.93 34.13 -14.81
N ASP A 107 -3.12 34.36 -15.37
CA ASP A 107 -4.39 34.35 -14.63
C ASP A 107 -4.67 33.01 -13.93
N SER A 108 -4.28 31.88 -14.54
CA SER A 108 -4.49 30.54 -13.97
C SER A 108 -3.52 30.26 -12.80
N LEU A 109 -2.42 30.97 -12.73
CA LEU A 109 -1.39 30.85 -11.70
C LEU A 109 -1.61 31.79 -10.53
N THR A 110 -2.15 32.97 -10.77
CA THR A 110 -2.31 34.06 -9.76
C THR A 110 -3.28 33.66 -8.62
N GLY A 111 -4.16 32.68 -8.85
CA GLY A 111 -5.09 32.17 -7.83
C GLY A 111 -4.61 30.90 -7.09
N GLN A 112 -3.39 30.43 -7.35
CA GLN A 112 -2.89 29.20 -6.73
C GLN A 112 -1.83 29.52 -5.66
N GLU A 113 -2.01 28.96 -4.47
CA GLU A 113 -1.00 29.05 -3.41
C GLU A 113 0.29 28.32 -3.82
N PRO A 114 1.47 28.97 -3.72
CA PRO A 114 2.74 28.34 -4.10
C PRO A 114 2.99 27.01 -3.38
N GLY A 115 2.59 26.89 -2.10
CA GLY A 115 2.69 25.66 -1.32
C GLY A 115 1.86 24.49 -1.88
N ALA A 116 0.66 24.76 -2.39
CA ALA A 116 -0.18 23.76 -3.03
C ALA A 116 0.44 23.25 -4.35
N VAL A 117 1.09 24.13 -5.10
CA VAL A 117 1.81 23.76 -6.33
C VAL A 117 3.00 22.85 -5.99
N VAL A 118 3.83 23.23 -5.02
CA VAL A 118 4.96 22.40 -4.57
C VAL A 118 4.49 21.03 -4.08
N SER A 119 3.40 20.98 -3.30
CA SER A 119 2.81 19.71 -2.82
C SER A 119 2.44 18.78 -3.97
N ARG A 120 1.93 19.27 -5.09
CA ARG A 120 1.63 18.46 -6.29
C ARG A 120 2.88 17.86 -6.92
N PHE A 121 3.97 18.63 -6.99
CA PHE A 121 5.23 18.17 -7.60
C PHE A 121 5.94 17.11 -6.75
N VAL A 122 5.80 17.18 -5.44
CA VAL A 122 6.47 16.27 -4.50
C VAL A 122 5.48 15.20 -4.02
N GLY A 123 4.45 15.58 -3.27
CA GLY A 123 3.56 14.66 -2.60
C GLY A 123 2.65 13.86 -3.54
N ASP A 124 1.90 14.55 -4.41
CA ASP A 124 0.92 13.88 -5.27
C ASP A 124 1.60 12.95 -6.29
N VAL A 125 2.75 13.34 -6.83
CA VAL A 125 3.50 12.49 -7.77
C VAL A 125 4.01 11.24 -7.10
N ASP A 126 4.53 11.34 -5.86
CA ASP A 126 5.03 10.18 -5.12
C ASP A 126 3.89 9.23 -4.72
N VAL A 127 2.71 9.76 -4.41
CA VAL A 127 1.50 8.94 -4.15
C VAL A 127 1.08 8.18 -5.42
N VAL A 128 1.09 8.84 -6.58
CA VAL A 128 0.76 8.18 -7.86
C VAL A 128 1.80 7.12 -8.21
N GLU A 129 3.09 7.40 -8.02
CA GLU A 129 4.16 6.42 -8.23
C GLU A 129 3.96 5.18 -7.37
N LYS A 130 3.77 5.35 -6.05
CA LYS A 130 3.53 4.24 -5.10
C LYS A 130 2.28 3.44 -5.45
N LEU A 131 1.21 4.11 -5.91
CA LEU A 131 -0.01 3.43 -6.34
C LEU A 131 0.27 2.45 -7.50
N PHE A 132 1.12 2.84 -8.46
CA PHE A 132 1.42 2.00 -9.61
C PHE A 132 2.44 0.91 -9.31
N THR A 133 3.50 1.21 -8.55
CA THR A 133 4.57 0.26 -8.22
C THR A 133 4.16 -0.70 -7.11
N SER A 134 4.02 -0.22 -5.89
CA SER A 134 3.68 -1.05 -4.72
C SER A 134 2.20 -1.41 -4.66
N GLY A 135 1.32 -0.63 -5.31
CA GLY A 135 -0.11 -0.92 -5.37
C GLY A 135 -0.43 -1.91 -6.49
N ILE A 136 -0.59 -1.41 -7.71
CA ILE A 136 -1.17 -2.19 -8.82
C ILE A 136 -0.26 -3.36 -9.20
N ILE A 137 1.04 -3.13 -9.45
CA ILE A 137 1.94 -4.18 -9.96
C ILE A 137 2.13 -5.27 -8.90
N SER A 138 2.35 -4.90 -7.64
CA SER A 138 2.49 -5.88 -6.54
C SER A 138 1.21 -6.67 -6.33
N MET A 139 0.03 -6.02 -6.38
CA MET A 139 -1.26 -6.71 -6.24
C MET A 139 -1.48 -7.76 -7.33
N PHE A 140 -1.10 -7.49 -8.58
CA PHE A 140 -1.13 -8.48 -9.65
C PHE A 140 -0.15 -9.63 -9.39
N ALA A 141 1.08 -9.33 -8.97
CA ALA A 141 2.07 -10.35 -8.63
C ALA A 141 1.57 -11.27 -7.50
N ASP A 142 0.99 -10.71 -6.44
CA ASP A 142 0.44 -11.47 -5.33
C ASP A 142 -0.77 -12.30 -5.73
N ALA A 143 -1.64 -11.78 -6.61
CA ALA A 143 -2.76 -12.55 -7.16
C ALA A 143 -2.26 -13.76 -7.98
N PHE A 144 -1.25 -13.58 -8.82
CA PHE A 144 -0.61 -14.69 -9.55
C PHE A 144 0.04 -15.71 -8.58
N ARG A 145 0.68 -15.24 -7.52
CA ARG A 145 1.28 -16.09 -6.48
C ARG A 145 0.20 -16.95 -5.80
N ILE A 146 -0.91 -16.36 -5.39
CA ILE A 146 -2.03 -17.07 -4.77
C ILE A 146 -2.60 -18.14 -5.72
N ILE A 147 -2.85 -17.76 -6.98
CA ILE A 147 -3.36 -18.71 -7.99
C ILE A 147 -2.38 -19.86 -8.20
N SER A 148 -1.08 -19.59 -8.29
CA SER A 148 -0.05 -20.60 -8.48
C SER A 148 0.03 -21.57 -7.29
N ILE A 149 -0.08 -21.05 -6.05
CA ILE A 149 -0.14 -21.88 -4.84
C ILE A 149 -1.37 -22.79 -4.87
N LEU A 150 -2.55 -22.26 -5.21
CA LEU A 150 -3.78 -23.03 -5.30
C LEU A 150 -3.67 -24.16 -6.34
N VAL A 151 -3.08 -23.87 -7.50
CA VAL A 151 -2.85 -24.88 -8.56
C VAL A 151 -1.92 -26.01 -8.05
N VAL A 152 -0.82 -25.66 -7.38
CA VAL A 152 0.11 -26.64 -6.82
C VAL A 152 -0.58 -27.52 -5.76
N ILE A 153 -1.36 -26.91 -4.88
CA ILE A 153 -2.10 -27.65 -3.83
C ILE A 153 -3.17 -28.54 -4.48
N TRP A 154 -3.85 -28.06 -5.52
CA TRP A 154 -4.85 -28.85 -6.25
C TRP A 154 -4.25 -30.13 -6.86
N VAL A 155 -3.07 -30.02 -7.43
CA VAL A 155 -2.35 -31.17 -8.01
C VAL A 155 -1.89 -32.16 -6.93
N LYS A 156 -1.49 -31.66 -5.75
CA LYS A 156 -0.98 -32.48 -4.65
C LYS A 156 -2.10 -33.11 -3.80
N ASN A 157 -3.10 -32.32 -3.44
CA ASN A 157 -4.21 -32.76 -2.56
C ASN A 157 -5.48 -31.97 -2.87
N ARG A 158 -6.41 -32.60 -3.59
CA ARG A 158 -7.68 -31.99 -3.98
C ARG A 158 -8.55 -31.59 -2.79
N GLY A 159 -8.56 -32.38 -1.72
CA GLY A 159 -9.34 -32.08 -0.51
C GLY A 159 -8.88 -30.79 0.15
N LEU A 160 -7.57 -30.62 0.33
CA LEU A 160 -6.99 -29.41 0.89
C LEU A 160 -7.24 -28.19 -0.01
N ALA A 161 -7.15 -28.37 -1.32
CA ALA A 161 -7.42 -27.29 -2.29
C ALA A 161 -8.86 -26.78 -2.19
N ILE A 162 -9.85 -27.69 -2.05
CA ILE A 162 -11.27 -27.34 -1.90
C ILE A 162 -11.48 -26.55 -0.60
N VAL A 163 -10.91 -27.03 0.51
CA VAL A 163 -11.00 -26.32 1.81
C VAL A 163 -10.44 -24.90 1.69
N LEU A 164 -9.26 -24.73 1.09
CA LEU A 164 -8.65 -23.41 0.87
C LEU A 164 -9.48 -22.54 -0.08
N ALA A 165 -10.03 -23.11 -1.15
CA ALA A 165 -10.88 -22.40 -2.10
C ALA A 165 -12.17 -21.87 -1.46
N VAL A 166 -12.67 -22.50 -0.39
CA VAL A 166 -13.83 -22.04 0.38
C VAL A 166 -13.40 -21.00 1.44
N ILE A 167 -12.28 -21.21 2.10
CA ILE A 167 -11.79 -20.32 3.17
C ILE A 167 -11.36 -18.97 2.61
N LEU A 168 -10.67 -18.94 1.46
CA LEU A 168 -10.14 -17.69 0.87
C LEU A 168 -11.23 -16.65 0.57
N PRO A 169 -12.34 -16.95 -0.11
CA PRO A 169 -13.41 -15.98 -0.33
C PRO A 169 -14.09 -15.55 0.97
N PHE A 170 -14.20 -16.45 1.97
CA PHE A 170 -14.71 -16.08 3.28
C PHE A 170 -13.80 -15.08 3.99
N LEU A 171 -12.48 -15.34 4.01
CA LEU A 171 -11.49 -14.41 4.57
C LEU A 171 -11.50 -13.07 3.83
N PHE A 172 -11.59 -13.10 2.49
CA PHE A 172 -11.68 -11.88 1.69
C PHE A 172 -12.92 -11.05 2.03
N TRP A 173 -14.08 -11.68 2.15
CA TRP A 173 -15.32 -11.01 2.53
C TRP A 173 -15.23 -10.43 3.95
N PHE A 174 -14.74 -11.22 4.91
CA PHE A 174 -14.55 -10.78 6.29
C PHE A 174 -13.59 -9.58 6.38
N THR A 175 -12.42 -9.69 5.76
CA THR A 175 -11.42 -8.60 5.70
C THR A 175 -12.01 -7.33 5.09
N ARG A 176 -12.74 -7.46 3.97
CA ARG A 176 -13.45 -6.33 3.34
C ARG A 176 -14.45 -5.66 4.29
N ARG A 177 -15.16 -6.44 5.05
CA ARG A 177 -16.16 -5.94 6.02
C ARG A 177 -15.49 -5.15 7.14
N VAL A 178 -14.43 -5.70 7.71
CA VAL A 178 -13.66 -5.05 8.78
C VAL A 178 -12.96 -3.78 8.27
N GLN A 179 -12.30 -3.83 7.11
CA GLN A 179 -11.64 -2.68 6.49
C GLN A 179 -12.59 -1.50 6.27
N LYS A 180 -13.83 -1.76 5.82
CA LYS A 180 -14.81 -0.70 5.60
C LYS A 180 -15.17 0.01 6.91
N SER A 181 -15.36 -0.73 7.99
CA SER A 181 -15.67 -0.18 9.32
C SER A 181 -14.47 0.56 9.91
N MET A 182 -13.27 0.00 9.76
CA MET A 182 -12.01 0.64 10.19
C MET A 182 -11.76 1.95 9.44
N LEU A 183 -11.99 2.00 8.12
CA LEU A 183 -11.83 3.23 7.34
C LEU A 183 -12.78 4.32 7.82
N ALA A 184 -14.04 3.98 8.10
CA ALA A 184 -15.02 4.93 8.64
C ALA A 184 -14.56 5.48 9.99
N ALA A 185 -14.10 4.61 10.91
CA ALA A 185 -13.58 5.02 12.21
C ALA A 185 -12.32 5.91 12.09
N LYS A 186 -11.39 5.59 11.17
CA LYS A 186 -10.20 6.43 10.91
C LYS A 186 -10.55 7.80 10.35
N VAL A 187 -11.58 7.91 9.50
CA VAL A 187 -12.07 9.21 9.00
C VAL A 187 -12.69 10.02 10.11
N GLU A 188 -13.52 9.39 10.97
CA GLU A 188 -14.14 10.04 12.13
C GLU A 188 -13.06 10.54 13.11
N ASN A 189 -12.08 9.70 13.46
CA ASN A 189 -10.95 10.08 14.30
C ASN A 189 -10.18 11.28 13.73
N ARG A 190 -9.85 11.26 12.43
CA ARG A 190 -9.15 12.38 11.78
C ARG A 190 -9.96 13.68 11.87
N ARG A 191 -11.29 13.61 11.74
CA ARG A 191 -12.16 14.79 11.88
C ARG A 191 -12.20 15.31 13.33
N ALA A 192 -12.29 14.41 14.30
CA ALA A 192 -12.31 14.78 15.72
C ALA A 192 -10.97 15.42 16.15
N VAL A 193 -9.83 14.80 15.80
CA VAL A 193 -8.50 15.38 16.02
C VAL A 193 -8.35 16.73 15.31
N GLY A 194 -8.89 16.87 14.09
CA GLY A 194 -8.86 18.12 13.34
C GLY A 194 -9.64 19.24 14.04
N ARG A 195 -10.79 18.95 14.65
CA ARG A 195 -11.56 19.94 15.44
C ARG A 195 -10.80 20.38 16.69
N ALA A 196 -10.26 19.42 17.44
CA ALA A 196 -9.46 19.72 18.63
C ALA A 196 -8.21 20.57 18.29
N SER A 197 -7.49 20.18 17.25
CA SER A 197 -6.29 20.90 16.79
C SER A 197 -6.63 22.29 16.22
N GLY A 198 -7.77 22.46 15.57
CA GLY A 198 -8.21 23.73 15.03
C GLY A 198 -8.65 24.73 16.10
N CYS A 199 -9.16 24.26 17.23
CA CYS A 199 -9.59 25.10 18.35
C CYS A 199 -8.41 25.88 18.97
N VAL A 200 -7.21 25.29 19.02
CA VAL A 200 -6.04 25.93 19.65
C VAL A 200 -5.61 27.23 18.95
N PRO A 201 -5.32 27.26 17.64
CA PRO A 201 -4.96 28.50 16.96
C PRO A 201 -6.10 29.52 16.95
N GLU A 202 -7.36 29.08 16.87
CA GLU A 202 -8.53 29.96 16.96
C GLU A 202 -8.61 30.63 18.32
N THR A 203 -8.44 29.89 19.41
CA THR A 203 -8.39 30.43 20.78
C THR A 203 -7.25 31.40 20.95
N LEU A 204 -6.05 31.09 20.47
CA LEU A 204 -4.90 31.98 20.57
C LEU A 204 -5.09 33.28 19.76
N HIS A 205 -5.68 33.19 18.59
CA HIS A 205 -5.98 34.36 17.75
C HIS A 205 -6.97 35.30 18.42
N ASN A 206 -7.98 34.74 19.13
CA ASN A 206 -9.05 35.47 19.77
C ASN A 206 -8.86 35.69 21.27
N ILE A 207 -7.67 35.44 21.81
CA ILE A 207 -7.40 35.42 23.27
C ILE A 207 -7.81 36.74 23.96
N ARG A 208 -7.57 37.89 23.33
CA ARG A 208 -7.96 39.19 23.87
C ARG A 208 -9.47 39.32 23.99
N THR A 209 -10.23 38.88 23.00
CA THR A 209 -11.69 38.90 22.99
C THR A 209 -12.25 37.99 24.08
N ILE A 210 -11.69 36.79 24.24
CA ILE A 210 -12.04 35.82 25.27
C ILE A 210 -11.88 36.45 26.69
N HIS A 211 -10.72 37.08 26.95
CA HIS A 211 -10.48 37.78 28.22
C HIS A 211 -11.40 38.98 28.43
N CYS A 212 -11.61 39.80 27.37
CA CYS A 212 -12.55 40.95 27.50
C CYS A 212 -13.99 40.53 27.81
N LEU A 213 -14.40 39.35 27.35
CA LEU A 213 -15.75 38.80 27.57
C LEU A 213 -15.83 37.86 28.78
N GLN A 214 -14.72 37.62 29.50
CA GLN A 214 -14.61 36.68 30.62
C GLN A 214 -15.16 35.27 30.26
N LYS A 215 -14.80 34.75 29.11
CA LYS A 215 -15.25 33.47 28.56
C LYS A 215 -14.22 32.37 28.58
N GLU A 216 -13.19 32.46 29.44
CA GLU A 216 -12.11 31.46 29.57
C GLU A 216 -12.67 30.09 29.90
N THR A 217 -13.55 30.01 30.93
CA THR A 217 -14.14 28.74 31.34
C THR A 217 -14.97 28.08 30.20
N TYR A 218 -15.67 28.89 29.40
CA TYR A 218 -16.40 28.38 28.25
C TYR A 218 -15.47 27.76 27.23
N MET A 219 -14.36 28.43 26.91
CA MET A 219 -13.36 27.89 25.94
C MET A 219 -12.68 26.64 26.45
N ASP A 220 -12.37 26.58 27.75
CA ASP A 220 -11.80 25.38 28.39
C ASP A 220 -12.77 24.19 28.31
N GLN A 221 -14.02 24.37 28.64
CA GLN A 221 -15.05 23.33 28.52
C GLN A 221 -15.24 22.88 27.07
N GLN A 222 -15.23 23.80 26.12
CA GLN A 222 -15.36 23.47 24.70
C GLN A 222 -14.16 22.67 24.19
N TYR A 223 -12.96 23.05 24.60
CA TYR A 223 -11.76 22.31 24.24
C TYR A 223 -11.75 20.92 24.87
N ALA A 224 -12.12 20.80 26.16
CA ALA A 224 -12.27 19.51 26.83
C ALA A 224 -13.25 18.59 26.09
N HIS A 225 -14.38 19.10 25.65
CA HIS A 225 -15.33 18.34 24.84
C HIS A 225 -14.74 17.84 23.50
N TYR A 226 -13.94 18.67 22.79
CA TYR A 226 -13.26 18.23 21.57
C TYR A 226 -12.19 17.17 21.83
N ILE A 227 -11.52 17.23 22.97
CA ILE A 227 -10.55 16.20 23.38
C ILE A 227 -11.26 14.89 23.71
N ASP A 228 -12.39 14.92 24.42
CA ASP A 228 -13.21 13.73 24.74
C ASP A 228 -13.76 13.07 23.47
N ASP A 229 -14.25 13.86 22.52
CA ASP A 229 -14.67 13.38 21.19
C ASP A 229 -13.52 12.70 20.44
N SER A 230 -12.34 13.32 20.48
CA SER A 230 -11.14 12.78 19.85
C SER A 230 -10.70 11.47 20.49
N TYR A 231 -10.73 11.40 21.83
CA TYR A 231 -10.41 10.21 22.57
C TYR A 231 -11.36 9.05 22.24
N SER A 232 -12.66 9.30 22.25
CA SER A 232 -13.69 8.32 21.90
C SER A 232 -13.55 7.80 20.46
N ALA A 233 -13.21 8.68 19.51
CA ALA A 233 -12.98 8.31 18.11
C ALA A 233 -11.69 7.49 17.95
N MET A 234 -10.65 7.80 18.73
CA MET A 234 -9.40 7.05 18.76
C MET A 234 -9.61 5.66 19.37
N GLU A 235 -10.39 5.54 20.45
CA GLU A 235 -10.71 4.25 21.08
C GLU A 235 -11.41 3.31 20.08
N LYS A 236 -12.41 3.81 19.33
CA LYS A 236 -13.05 3.04 18.26
C LYS A 236 -12.04 2.59 17.19
N THR A 237 -11.12 3.47 16.80
CA THR A 237 -10.09 3.14 15.81
C THR A 237 -9.17 2.03 16.32
N ASN A 238 -8.71 2.15 17.58
CA ASN A 238 -7.84 1.16 18.22
C ASN A 238 -8.53 -0.20 18.36
N PHE A 239 -9.84 -0.22 18.66
CA PHE A 239 -10.61 -1.46 18.69
C PHE A 239 -10.61 -2.17 17.33
N TYR A 240 -10.89 -1.43 16.24
CA TYR A 240 -10.84 -2.02 14.90
C TYR A 240 -9.42 -2.46 14.50
N ASP A 241 -8.40 -1.69 14.84
CA ASP A 241 -7.00 -2.07 14.58
C ASP A 241 -6.62 -3.34 15.36
N ALA A 242 -7.08 -3.48 16.62
CA ALA A 242 -6.86 -4.68 17.43
C ALA A 242 -7.58 -5.93 16.87
N VAL A 243 -8.78 -5.79 16.32
CA VAL A 243 -9.51 -6.90 15.67
C VAL A 243 -8.89 -7.26 14.32
N TYR A 244 -8.37 -6.26 13.60
CA TYR A 244 -7.83 -6.43 12.25
C TYR A 244 -6.43 -7.04 12.25
N SER A 245 -5.59 -6.66 13.22
CA SER A 245 -4.19 -7.10 13.31
C SER A 245 -4.04 -8.63 13.34
N PRO A 246 -4.78 -9.42 14.17
CA PRO A 246 -4.67 -10.88 14.19
C PRO A 246 -5.19 -11.59 12.95
N VAL A 247 -5.97 -10.89 12.11
CA VAL A 247 -6.56 -11.48 10.89
C VAL A 247 -5.60 -11.33 9.69
N ILE A 248 -4.66 -10.35 9.76
CA ILE A 248 -3.70 -10.06 8.68
C ILE A 248 -2.32 -10.66 8.97
N LEU A 249 -1.93 -10.76 10.22
CA LEU A 249 -0.69 -11.40 10.65
C LEU A 249 -0.84 -12.93 10.69
#